data_1ece909910a0e5a047953dbd6ddf6c47
#
_entry.id   1ece909910a0e5a047953dbd6ddf6c47
#
_cell.length_a   1.000
_cell.length_b   1.000
_cell.length_c   1.000
_cell.angle_alpha   90.00
_cell.angle_beta   90.00
_cell.angle_gamma   90.00
#
_symmetry.space_group_name_H-M   'P 1'
#
loop_
_entity.id
_entity.type
_entity.pdbx_description
1 polymer ?
#
loop_
_entity_poly.entity_id
_entity_poly.type
_entity_poly.pdbx_seq_one_letter_code
_entity_poly.pdbx_strand_id
1 'polypeptide(L)'
;MMMRMCLWTVVALLVGLAPSAANDVDSPGLVDRLVAQTENLRHEVLELAFAAYAEGLEDGHFTRERFTVIDYSLPSYEKRLWVVDMETQSVIFEEIVAHGMGNPRGSGGDMEAAKDFSNLEGSRKSSLGLFVTAETYQG
;
A
#
# COMPACT_ATOMS: atom_id res chain seq x y z
N MET A 1 6.99 68.11 -20.26
CA MET A 1 7.74 67.21 -19.36
C MET A 1 6.75 66.10 -18.99
N MET A 2 6.77 65.00 -19.78
CA MET A 2 5.82 63.86 -19.63
C MET A 2 6.45 62.78 -18.76
N MET A 3 5.90 62.53 -17.61
CA MET A 3 6.31 61.46 -16.68
C MET A 3 5.67 60.14 -17.09
N ARG A 4 6.48 59.21 -17.62
CA ARG A 4 6.03 57.88 -17.97
C ARG A 4 6.02 57.01 -16.69
N MET A 5 4.84 56.66 -16.20
CA MET A 5 4.62 55.63 -15.19
C MET A 5 4.89 54.26 -15.78
N CYS A 6 5.96 53.58 -15.34
CA CYS A 6 6.17 52.18 -15.62
C CYS A 6 5.29 51.31 -14.68
N LEU A 7 4.32 50.64 -15.28
CA LEU A 7 3.50 49.61 -14.59
C LEU A 7 4.32 48.35 -14.50
N TRP A 8 4.75 47.95 -13.29
CA TRP A 8 5.35 46.67 -13.01
C TRP A 8 4.25 45.65 -12.78
N THR A 9 4.05 44.77 -13.74
CA THR A 9 3.17 43.60 -13.59
C THR A 9 3.93 42.55 -12.78
N VAL A 10 3.53 42.34 -11.52
CA VAL A 10 4.00 41.20 -10.72
C VAL A 10 3.22 39.95 -11.14
N VAL A 11 3.88 39.06 -11.88
CA VAL A 11 3.34 37.73 -12.15
C VAL A 11 3.64 36.87 -10.92
N ALA A 12 2.64 36.66 -10.07
CA ALA A 12 2.71 35.66 -8.99
C ALA A 12 2.59 34.27 -9.61
N LEU A 13 3.71 33.56 -9.69
CA LEU A 13 3.74 32.13 -10.05
C LEU A 13 3.22 31.35 -8.84
N LEU A 14 1.94 30.97 -8.85
CA LEU A 14 1.38 30.00 -7.93
C LEU A 14 1.99 28.62 -8.28
N VAL A 15 3.08 28.28 -7.62
CA VAL A 15 3.55 26.89 -7.57
C VAL A 15 2.54 26.15 -6.70
N GLY A 16 1.61 25.45 -7.33
CA GLY A 16 0.74 24.50 -6.64
C GLY A 16 1.64 23.42 -6.04
N LEU A 17 1.79 23.41 -4.71
CA LEU A 17 2.29 22.21 -4.04
C LEU A 17 1.27 21.12 -4.29
N ALA A 18 1.67 20.09 -5.02
CA ALA A 18 0.91 18.84 -5.05
C ALA A 18 0.80 18.33 -3.60
N PRO A 19 -0.38 17.89 -3.15
CA PRO A 19 -0.51 17.29 -1.82
C PRO A 19 0.49 16.11 -1.73
N SER A 20 1.24 16.07 -0.64
CA SER A 20 2.14 14.95 -0.35
C SER A 20 1.28 13.74 -0.01
N ALA A 21 1.57 12.58 -0.59
CA ALA A 21 0.85 11.32 -0.30
C ALA A 21 0.79 10.99 1.21
N ALA A 22 1.77 11.46 1.99
CA ALA A 22 1.78 11.34 3.45
C ALA A 22 0.61 12.07 4.15
N ASN A 23 0.12 13.18 3.57
CA ASN A 23 -1.02 13.92 4.13
C ASN A 23 -2.37 13.24 3.84
N ASP A 24 -2.41 12.33 2.87
CA ASP A 24 -3.64 11.63 2.49
C ASP A 24 -3.93 10.43 3.41
N VAL A 25 -2.91 9.86 4.05
CA VAL A 25 -3.06 8.74 5.01
C VAL A 25 -3.85 9.17 6.24
N ASP A 26 -3.68 10.41 6.70
CA ASP A 26 -4.36 10.97 7.87
C ASP A 26 -5.76 11.54 7.56
N SER A 27 -6.27 11.32 6.35
CA SER A 27 -7.62 11.82 5.99
C SER A 27 -8.69 11.17 6.85
N PRO A 28 -9.48 11.94 7.61
CA PRO A 28 -10.53 11.38 8.46
C PRO A 28 -11.49 10.48 7.68
N GLY A 29 -11.67 9.24 8.15
CA GLY A 29 -12.59 8.28 7.55
C GLY A 29 -12.09 7.66 6.24
N LEU A 30 -10.81 7.79 5.87
CA LEU A 30 -10.26 7.13 4.68
C LEU A 30 -10.34 5.60 4.81
N VAL A 31 -9.96 5.07 5.98
CA VAL A 31 -10.06 3.63 6.27
C VAL A 31 -11.49 3.13 6.10
N ASP A 32 -12.46 3.82 6.68
CA ASP A 32 -13.88 3.46 6.57
C ASP A 32 -14.35 3.43 5.12
N ARG A 33 -13.96 4.44 4.32
CA ARG A 33 -14.32 4.51 2.90
C ARG A 33 -13.71 3.38 2.07
N LEU A 34 -12.48 2.99 2.36
CA LEU A 34 -11.81 1.90 1.64
C LEU A 34 -12.35 0.53 2.05
N VAL A 35 -12.58 0.31 3.35
CA VAL A 35 -13.20 -0.92 3.85
C VAL A 35 -14.60 -1.11 3.26
N ALA A 36 -15.38 -0.04 3.14
CA ALA A 36 -16.73 -0.09 2.54
C ALA A 36 -16.74 -0.46 1.04
N GLN A 37 -15.60 -0.43 0.36
CA GLN A 37 -15.47 -0.83 -1.05
C GLN A 37 -15.22 -2.33 -1.23
N THR A 38 -14.98 -3.08 -0.15
CA THR A 38 -14.57 -4.49 -0.16
C THR A 38 -15.47 -5.32 0.75
N GLU A 39 -15.46 -6.65 0.55
CA GLU A 39 -16.25 -7.56 1.39
C GLU A 39 -15.47 -8.03 2.62
N ASN A 40 -14.16 -8.26 2.50
CA ASN A 40 -13.35 -8.99 3.49
C ASN A 40 -12.21 -8.18 4.10
N LEU A 41 -11.92 -6.98 3.60
CA LEU A 41 -10.86 -6.13 4.16
C LEU A 41 -11.29 -5.59 5.52
N ARG A 42 -10.57 -5.98 6.57
CA ARG A 42 -10.87 -5.58 7.93
C ARG A 42 -10.24 -4.22 8.25
N HIS A 43 -10.95 -3.44 9.04
CA HIS A 43 -10.55 -2.09 9.46
C HIS A 43 -9.16 -2.09 10.12
N GLU A 44 -8.95 -2.96 11.10
CA GLU A 44 -7.70 -3.06 11.83
C GLU A 44 -6.49 -3.49 10.96
N VAL A 45 -6.75 -4.28 9.91
CA VAL A 45 -5.71 -4.68 8.96
C VAL A 45 -5.29 -3.52 8.08
N LEU A 46 -6.26 -2.73 7.61
CA LEU A 46 -5.98 -1.56 6.80
C LEU A 46 -5.31 -0.43 7.60
N GLU A 47 -5.70 -0.22 8.87
CA GLU A 47 -5.03 0.73 9.76
C GLU A 47 -3.55 0.37 9.96
N LEU A 48 -3.26 -0.93 10.22
CA LEU A 48 -1.89 -1.39 10.36
C LEU A 48 -1.08 -1.22 9.05
N ALA A 49 -1.71 -1.50 7.91
CA ALA A 49 -1.09 -1.31 6.60
C ALA A 49 -0.78 0.17 6.31
N PHE A 50 -1.68 1.08 6.68
CA PHE A 50 -1.45 2.52 6.57
C PHE A 50 -0.33 3.02 7.46
N ALA A 51 -0.25 2.55 8.71
CA ALA A 51 0.84 2.91 9.60
C ALA A 51 2.20 2.52 8.99
N ALA A 52 2.32 1.29 8.47
CA ALA A 52 3.53 0.83 7.81
C ALA A 52 3.83 1.59 6.50
N TYR A 53 2.80 1.92 5.72
CA TYR A 53 2.95 2.72 4.50
C TYR A 53 3.44 4.14 4.80
N ALA A 54 2.86 4.81 5.82
CA ALA A 54 3.26 6.15 6.23
C ALA A 54 4.73 6.18 6.71
N GLU A 55 5.13 5.22 7.58
CA GLU A 55 6.50 5.06 8.04
C GLU A 55 7.47 4.86 6.85
N GLY A 56 7.13 3.99 5.90
CA GLY A 56 7.95 3.76 4.73
C GLY A 56 8.12 4.97 3.81
N LEU A 57 7.09 5.84 3.71
CA LEU A 57 7.16 7.12 2.99
C LEU A 57 8.07 8.13 3.73
N GLU A 58 7.91 8.27 5.04
CA GLU A 58 8.71 9.17 5.88
C GLU A 58 10.19 8.79 5.85
N ASP A 59 10.50 7.50 5.89
CA ASP A 59 11.86 6.97 5.80
C ASP A 59 12.43 7.00 4.37
N GLY A 60 11.63 7.39 3.38
CA GLY A 60 12.04 7.51 1.98
C GLY A 60 12.32 6.17 1.28
N HIS A 61 11.76 5.08 1.79
CA HIS A 61 11.91 3.75 1.18
C HIS A 61 11.26 3.65 -0.19
N PHE A 62 10.21 4.43 -0.42
CA PHE A 62 9.50 4.53 -1.70
C PHE A 62 8.76 5.87 -1.81
N THR A 63 8.28 6.17 -3.03
CA THR A 63 7.49 7.38 -3.33
C THR A 63 6.20 7.04 -4.06
N ARG A 64 5.74 5.79 -3.93
CA ARG A 64 4.63 5.30 -4.73
C ARG A 64 3.30 5.55 -4.04
N GLU A 65 2.31 5.92 -4.83
CA GLU A 65 0.94 6.18 -4.40
C GLU A 65 0.07 4.91 -4.35
N ARG A 66 0.66 3.75 -4.64
CA ARG A 66 -0.02 2.46 -4.62
C ARG A 66 0.65 1.51 -3.67
N PHE A 67 -0.15 0.84 -2.87
CA PHE A 67 0.32 -0.24 -2.01
C PHE A 67 -0.63 -1.44 -2.02
N THR A 68 -0.09 -2.59 -1.69
CA THR A 68 -0.82 -3.85 -1.63
C THR A 68 -0.91 -4.32 -0.18
N VAL A 69 -2.11 -4.66 0.24
CA VAL A 69 -2.38 -5.28 1.55
C VAL A 69 -2.70 -6.74 1.33
N ILE A 70 -2.11 -7.63 2.13
CA ILE A 70 -2.44 -9.05 2.14
C ILE A 70 -2.77 -9.47 3.56
N ASP A 71 -3.97 -9.97 3.78
CA ASP A 71 -4.40 -10.52 5.06
C ASP A 71 -4.31 -12.04 5.07
N TYR A 72 -3.18 -12.56 5.54
CA TYR A 72 -2.95 -14.01 5.64
C TYR A 72 -3.74 -14.70 6.75
N SER A 73 -4.54 -13.99 7.55
CA SER A 73 -5.46 -14.61 8.49
C SER A 73 -6.69 -15.20 7.81
N LEU A 74 -7.00 -14.72 6.59
CA LEU A 74 -8.06 -15.27 5.77
C LEU A 74 -7.59 -16.51 5.01
N PRO A 75 -8.50 -17.46 4.68
CA PRO A 75 -8.19 -18.64 3.88
C PRO A 75 -7.72 -18.27 2.46
N SER A 76 -6.92 -19.15 1.84
CA SER A 76 -6.34 -18.91 0.51
C SER A 76 -7.36 -18.91 -0.64
N TYR A 77 -8.55 -19.45 -0.43
CA TYR A 77 -9.65 -19.46 -1.39
C TYR A 77 -10.56 -18.22 -1.29
N GLU A 78 -10.35 -17.38 -0.28
CA GLU A 78 -11.01 -16.07 -0.16
C GLU A 78 -10.13 -14.97 -0.77
N LYS A 79 -10.77 -13.91 -1.21
CA LYS A 79 -10.07 -12.68 -1.60
C LYS A 79 -9.44 -12.06 -0.36
N ARG A 80 -8.13 -11.97 -0.35
CA ARG A 80 -7.32 -11.53 0.78
C ARG A 80 -6.13 -10.66 0.41
N LEU A 81 -6.07 -10.25 -0.87
CA LEU A 81 -5.13 -9.27 -1.40
C LEU A 81 -5.90 -8.10 -1.97
N TRP A 82 -5.55 -6.89 -1.57
CA TRP A 82 -6.12 -5.64 -2.07
C TRP A 82 -5.02 -4.70 -2.53
N VAL A 83 -5.22 -4.06 -3.67
CA VAL A 83 -4.36 -2.98 -4.15
C VAL A 83 -5.11 -1.67 -3.97
N VAL A 84 -4.52 -0.77 -3.19
CA VAL A 84 -5.04 0.55 -2.90
C VAL A 84 -4.26 1.59 -3.70
N ASP A 85 -5.00 2.46 -4.36
CA ASP A 85 -4.48 3.64 -5.03
C ASP A 85 -4.78 4.86 -4.15
N MET A 86 -3.72 5.53 -3.68
CA MET A 86 -3.83 6.66 -2.77
C MET A 86 -4.19 7.97 -3.47
N GLU A 87 -3.88 8.10 -4.77
CA GLU A 87 -4.26 9.26 -5.57
C GLU A 87 -5.79 9.33 -5.72
N THR A 88 -6.42 8.19 -6.01
CA THR A 88 -7.87 8.09 -6.18
C THR A 88 -8.61 7.68 -4.91
N GLN A 89 -7.90 7.35 -3.84
CA GLN A 89 -8.42 6.83 -2.58
C GLN A 89 -9.40 5.67 -2.79
N SER A 90 -9.00 4.70 -3.59
CA SER A 90 -9.84 3.57 -3.98
C SER A 90 -9.11 2.23 -3.96
N VAL A 91 -9.86 1.15 -3.75
CA VAL A 91 -9.38 -0.21 -3.96
C VAL A 91 -9.53 -0.55 -5.43
N ILE A 92 -8.41 -0.71 -6.14
CA ILE A 92 -8.39 -0.93 -7.60
C ILE A 92 -8.33 -2.40 -7.98
N PHE A 93 -7.87 -3.29 -7.08
CA PHE A 93 -7.90 -4.74 -7.25
C PHE A 93 -8.21 -5.43 -5.93
N GLU A 94 -8.94 -6.52 -6.02
CA GLU A 94 -9.25 -7.43 -4.93
C GLU A 94 -9.15 -8.86 -5.44
N GLU A 95 -8.18 -9.64 -4.93
CA GLU A 95 -7.83 -10.93 -5.50
C GLU A 95 -7.50 -11.99 -4.44
N ILE A 96 -7.54 -13.25 -4.87
CA ILE A 96 -6.98 -14.37 -4.12
C ILE A 96 -5.47 -14.40 -4.28
N VAL A 97 -4.76 -14.86 -3.25
CA VAL A 97 -3.31 -15.01 -3.30
C VAL A 97 -2.89 -16.27 -2.55
N ALA A 98 -1.94 -17.02 -3.12
CA ALA A 98 -1.32 -18.15 -2.45
C ALA A 98 -0.41 -17.69 -1.31
N HIS A 99 -0.05 -18.62 -0.43
CA HIS A 99 0.96 -18.45 0.60
C HIS A 99 2.03 -19.52 0.51
N GLY A 100 3.17 -19.29 1.16
CA GLY A 100 4.27 -20.23 1.17
C GLY A 100 3.94 -21.51 1.94
N MET A 101 4.24 -22.66 1.35
CA MET A 101 3.95 -23.98 1.92
C MET A 101 4.92 -24.44 3.01
N GLY A 102 5.97 -23.66 3.29
CA GLY A 102 6.99 -24.05 4.28
C GLY A 102 7.85 -25.23 3.84
N ASN A 103 8.33 -26.03 4.79
CA ASN A 103 9.22 -27.14 4.51
C ASN A 103 8.48 -28.31 3.85
N PRO A 104 8.83 -28.73 2.62
CA PRO A 104 8.17 -29.85 1.92
C PRO A 104 8.46 -31.22 2.54
N ARG A 105 9.38 -31.32 3.52
CA ARG A 105 9.68 -32.58 4.24
C ARG A 105 8.90 -32.72 5.55
N GLY A 106 8.16 -31.70 5.97
CA GLY A 106 7.18 -31.77 7.04
C GLY A 106 5.83 -32.26 6.51
N SER A 107 4.91 -32.63 7.36
CA SER A 107 3.50 -32.82 7.02
C SER A 107 3.06 -31.56 6.28
N GLY A 108 2.72 -31.68 5.01
CA GLY A 108 2.51 -30.59 4.06
C GLY A 108 1.78 -29.41 4.69
N GLY A 109 2.29 -28.20 4.39
CA GLY A 109 1.67 -26.98 4.91
C GLY A 109 0.17 -26.98 4.62
N ASP A 110 -0.58 -26.34 5.49
CA ASP A 110 -2.02 -26.17 5.29
C ASP A 110 -2.23 -25.40 3.96
N MET A 111 -2.96 -25.96 3.04
CA MET A 111 -3.20 -25.33 1.73
C MET A 111 -4.21 -24.17 1.83
N GLU A 112 -5.01 -24.16 2.87
CA GLU A 112 -6.09 -23.18 3.06
C GLU A 112 -5.63 -22.01 3.94
N ALA A 113 -4.89 -22.29 5.04
CA ALA A 113 -4.49 -21.30 6.01
C ALA A 113 -2.98 -21.13 6.09
N ALA A 114 -2.52 -19.89 6.06
CA ALA A 114 -1.13 -19.54 6.35
C ALA A 114 -0.91 -19.58 7.88
N LYS A 115 -0.19 -20.58 8.36
CA LYS A 115 0.06 -20.79 9.81
C LYS A 115 1.48 -20.42 10.22
N ASP A 116 2.42 -20.53 9.30
CA ASP A 116 3.83 -20.34 9.55
C ASP A 116 4.41 -19.25 8.65
N PHE A 117 5.14 -18.31 9.25
CA PHE A 117 5.76 -17.19 8.57
C PHE A 117 7.27 -17.15 8.84
N SER A 118 8.03 -16.65 7.88
CA SER A 118 9.47 -16.48 8.08
C SER A 118 10.06 -15.53 7.03
N ASN A 119 10.91 -14.62 7.48
CA ASN A 119 11.68 -13.73 6.61
C ASN A 119 13.07 -14.31 6.27
N LEU A 120 13.35 -15.56 6.67
CA LEU A 120 14.59 -16.24 6.30
C LEU A 120 14.54 -16.73 4.86
N GLU A 121 15.60 -16.43 4.09
CA GLU A 121 15.75 -16.90 2.73
C GLU A 121 15.74 -18.43 2.68
N GLY A 122 15.07 -18.98 1.67
CA GLY A 122 14.96 -20.44 1.48
C GLY A 122 13.97 -21.13 2.42
N SER A 123 13.30 -20.42 3.32
CA SER A 123 12.30 -20.98 4.23
C SER A 123 11.08 -21.56 3.51
N ARG A 124 10.78 -21.09 2.29
CA ARG A 124 9.56 -21.35 1.50
C ARG A 124 8.26 -20.97 2.23
N LYS A 125 8.35 -20.11 3.23
CA LYS A 125 7.23 -19.54 3.97
C LYS A 125 6.93 -18.15 3.45
N SER A 126 5.70 -17.70 3.60
CA SER A 126 5.37 -16.27 3.41
C SER A 126 6.08 -15.43 4.45
N SER A 127 6.49 -14.24 4.05
CA SER A 127 7.09 -13.25 4.93
C SER A 127 6.03 -12.31 5.50
N LEU A 128 6.28 -11.77 6.69
CA LEU A 128 5.48 -10.70 7.27
C LEU A 128 6.29 -9.41 7.30
N GLY A 129 5.61 -8.29 7.10
CA GLY A 129 6.18 -6.96 7.16
C GLY A 129 5.89 -6.12 5.91
N LEU A 130 6.55 -4.97 5.83
CA LEU A 130 6.53 -4.09 4.68
C LEU A 130 7.60 -4.50 3.67
N PHE A 131 7.24 -4.60 2.40
CA PHE A 131 8.15 -4.93 1.30
C PHE A 131 7.94 -3.95 0.15
N VAL A 132 9.04 -3.52 -0.45
CA VAL A 132 9.02 -2.70 -1.66
C VAL A 132 9.21 -3.62 -2.85
N THR A 133 8.27 -3.56 -3.82
CA THR A 133 8.39 -4.31 -5.07
C THR A 133 9.50 -3.73 -5.93
N ALA A 134 10.38 -4.61 -6.41
CA ALA A 134 11.47 -4.26 -7.31
C ALA A 134 11.00 -4.26 -8.78
N GLU A 135 11.97 -4.23 -9.70
CA GLU A 135 11.73 -4.27 -11.14
C GLU A 135 11.13 -5.62 -11.58
N THR A 136 10.38 -5.60 -12.69
CA THR A 136 9.92 -6.83 -13.33
C THR A 136 11.10 -7.57 -13.95
N TYR A 137 11.13 -8.88 -13.80
CA TYR A 137 12.13 -9.74 -14.42
C TYR A 137 11.44 -10.82 -15.27
N GLN A 138 12.19 -11.33 -16.25
CA GLN A 138 11.76 -12.52 -17.00
C GLN A 138 12.35 -13.75 -16.33
N GLY A 139 11.47 -14.65 -15.86
CA GLY A 139 11.84 -15.93 -15.26
C GLY A 139 11.97 -17.03 -16.31
#